data_d0529cbbfca883957bd68bf92463ea42
#
_entry.id   d0529cbbfca883957bd68bf92463ea42
#
_cell.length_a   1.000
_cell.length_b   1.000
_cell.length_c   1.000
_cell.angle_alpha   90.00
_cell.angle_beta   90.00
_cell.angle_gamma   90.00
#
_symmetry.space_group_name_H-M   'P 1'
#
loop_
_entity.id
_entity.type
_entity.pdbx_description
1 polymer ?
#
loop_
_entity_poly.entity_id
_entity_poly.type
_entity_poly.pdbx_seq_one_letter_code
_entity_poly.pdbx_strand_id
1 'polypeptide(L)'
;GVLQGLFYDQSDPEIRHHTTAIVDRLEKAGAQVEAIPLPASFKFASDDQLTIMMVEAASFHQPTLEKRADEYGPMLRDLLRDGLQVDAVTYSRALERRLKFQADAHALSQQADVLLTPSTPTPAPADLTDTGSAVFQGPWTSCGLPTITIPSGLSSTGLPLGIQLIAAPFEEERLLAAARWCEQQLEVTLTPPLT
;
A
#
# COMPACT_ATOMS: atom_id res chain seq x y z
N GLY A 1 -2.98 -4.91 15.02
CA GLY A 1 -4.06 -5.50 14.22
C GLY A 1 -3.55 -6.06 12.90
N VAL A 2 -3.70 -7.37 12.67
CA VAL A 2 -3.31 -8.00 11.40
C VAL A 2 -4.50 -8.02 10.46
N LEU A 3 -4.39 -7.33 9.33
CA LEU A 3 -5.49 -7.22 8.37
C LEU A 3 -5.58 -8.47 7.51
N GLN A 4 -6.76 -9.08 7.50
CA GLN A 4 -7.09 -10.27 6.72
C GLN A 4 -7.69 -9.92 5.34
N GLY A 5 -8.03 -10.94 4.55
CA GLY A 5 -8.69 -10.77 3.25
C GLY A 5 -7.74 -10.25 2.17
N LEU A 6 -8.05 -9.13 1.53
CA LEU A 6 -7.38 -8.61 0.34
C LEU A 6 -5.84 -8.74 0.37
N PHE A 7 -5.21 -8.37 1.48
CA PHE A 7 -3.74 -8.39 1.60
C PHE A 7 -3.15 -9.80 1.62
N TYR A 8 -3.90 -10.77 2.17
CA TYR A 8 -3.50 -12.18 2.15
C TYR A 8 -3.93 -12.88 0.87
N ASP A 9 -5.13 -12.59 0.37
CA ASP A 9 -5.68 -13.25 -0.83
C ASP A 9 -4.89 -12.89 -2.10
N GLN A 10 -4.38 -11.67 -2.19
CA GLN A 10 -3.59 -11.18 -3.33
C GLN A 10 -2.08 -11.38 -3.18
N SER A 11 -1.61 -11.85 -2.01
CA SER A 11 -0.19 -12.14 -1.80
C SER A 11 0.21 -13.47 -2.39
N ASP A 12 1.43 -13.55 -2.90
CA ASP A 12 2.08 -14.82 -3.19
C ASP A 12 2.18 -15.71 -1.94
N PRO A 13 2.21 -17.04 -2.10
CA PRO A 13 2.38 -17.96 -0.98
C PRO A 13 3.61 -17.66 -0.12
N GLU A 14 4.71 -17.23 -0.72
CA GLU A 14 5.93 -16.84 -0.02
C GLU A 14 5.69 -15.62 0.89
N ILE A 15 5.05 -14.56 0.36
CA ILE A 15 4.74 -13.35 1.11
C ILE A 15 3.79 -13.65 2.28
N ARG A 16 2.74 -14.48 2.05
CA ARG A 16 1.82 -14.89 3.12
C ARG A 16 2.55 -15.64 4.23
N HIS A 17 3.35 -16.64 3.87
CA HIS A 17 4.11 -17.44 4.82
C HIS A 17 5.09 -16.57 5.61
N HIS A 18 5.83 -15.71 4.92
CA HIS A 18 6.77 -14.77 5.53
C HIS A 18 6.05 -13.85 6.52
N THR A 19 4.97 -13.17 6.09
CA THR A 19 4.22 -12.26 6.96
C THR A 19 3.65 -12.95 8.19
N THR A 20 3.13 -14.18 8.04
CA THR A 20 2.65 -14.97 9.18
C THR A 20 3.78 -15.27 10.16
N ALA A 21 4.95 -15.68 9.67
CA ALA A 21 6.11 -15.95 10.52
C ALA A 21 6.61 -14.69 11.27
N ILE A 22 6.53 -13.51 10.62
CA ILE A 22 6.85 -12.22 11.27
C ILE A 22 5.84 -11.91 12.37
N VAL A 23 4.55 -12.07 12.11
CA VAL A 23 3.49 -11.86 13.11
C VAL A 23 3.71 -12.77 14.32
N ASP A 24 3.95 -14.06 14.12
CA ASP A 24 4.23 -15.02 15.20
C ASP A 24 5.47 -14.62 16.02
N ARG A 25 6.50 -14.05 15.35
CA ARG A 25 7.71 -13.55 16.02
C ARG A 25 7.43 -12.34 16.90
N LEU A 26 6.65 -11.39 16.39
CA LEU A 26 6.27 -10.19 17.15
C LEU A 26 5.37 -10.54 18.34
N GLU A 27 4.45 -11.49 18.17
CA GLU A 27 3.61 -12.00 19.27
C GLU A 27 4.44 -12.65 20.37
N LYS A 28 5.41 -13.52 20.02
CA LYS A 28 6.36 -14.12 20.96
C LYS A 28 7.24 -13.08 21.66
N ALA A 29 7.50 -11.95 21.03
CA ALA A 29 8.23 -10.82 21.61
C ALA A 29 7.37 -9.94 22.55
N GLY A 30 6.06 -10.22 22.66
CA GLY A 30 5.14 -9.58 23.58
C GLY A 30 4.09 -8.66 22.95
N ALA A 31 3.98 -8.61 21.61
CA ALA A 31 2.86 -7.92 20.99
C ALA A 31 1.54 -8.65 21.25
N GLN A 32 0.47 -7.90 21.49
CA GLN A 32 -0.89 -8.43 21.46
C GLN A 32 -1.38 -8.38 20.00
N VAL A 33 -1.64 -9.55 19.42
CA VAL A 33 -2.00 -9.68 18.00
C VAL A 33 -3.46 -10.05 17.87
N GLU A 34 -4.20 -9.27 17.07
CA GLU A 34 -5.59 -9.54 16.73
C GLU A 34 -5.77 -9.54 15.21
N ALA A 35 -6.53 -10.51 14.70
CA ALA A 35 -6.94 -10.52 13.29
C ALA A 35 -8.13 -9.56 13.11
N ILE A 36 -7.98 -8.58 12.24
CA ILE A 36 -9.01 -7.54 12.01
C ILE A 36 -9.54 -7.70 10.59
N PRO A 37 -10.86 -7.89 10.41
CA PRO A 37 -11.46 -8.00 9.09
C PRO A 37 -11.52 -6.63 8.39
N LEU A 38 -11.35 -6.63 7.07
CA LEU A 38 -11.48 -5.43 6.26
C LEU A 38 -12.96 -5.03 6.10
N PRO A 39 -13.29 -3.73 6.20
CA PRO A 39 -14.60 -3.21 5.82
C PRO A 39 -14.90 -3.47 4.33
N ALA A 40 -16.18 -3.62 4.00
CA ALA A 40 -16.63 -3.89 2.63
C ALA A 40 -16.21 -2.82 1.61
N SER A 41 -15.98 -1.58 2.05
CA SER A 41 -15.51 -0.47 1.21
C SER A 41 -14.11 -0.68 0.62
N PHE A 42 -13.27 -1.53 1.22
CA PHE A 42 -11.96 -1.89 0.67
C PHE A 42 -12.03 -2.55 -0.71
N LYS A 43 -13.16 -3.18 -1.04
CA LYS A 43 -13.36 -3.82 -2.34
C LYS A 43 -13.13 -2.88 -3.54
N PHE A 44 -13.43 -1.61 -3.38
CA PHE A 44 -13.36 -0.62 -4.46
C PHE A 44 -12.19 0.36 -4.30
N ALA A 45 -11.44 0.28 -3.20
CA ALA A 45 -10.43 1.28 -2.85
C ALA A 45 -9.37 1.48 -3.93
N SER A 46 -8.85 0.39 -4.51
CA SER A 46 -7.81 0.46 -5.55
C SER A 46 -8.36 1.01 -6.88
N ASP A 47 -9.53 0.56 -7.32
CA ASP A 47 -10.13 1.00 -8.58
C ASP A 47 -10.53 2.47 -8.51
N ASP A 48 -11.11 2.89 -7.39
CA ASP A 48 -11.48 4.29 -7.16
C ASP A 48 -10.25 5.19 -7.07
N GLN A 49 -9.20 4.74 -6.38
CA GLN A 49 -7.93 5.45 -6.31
C GLN A 49 -7.32 5.64 -7.71
N LEU A 50 -7.30 4.59 -8.53
CA LEU A 50 -6.79 4.67 -9.90
C LEU A 50 -7.61 5.65 -10.74
N THR A 51 -8.94 5.56 -10.68
CA THR A 51 -9.85 6.46 -11.40
C THR A 51 -9.61 7.91 -11.03
N ILE A 52 -9.56 8.22 -9.73
CA ILE A 52 -9.34 9.58 -9.22
C ILE A 52 -7.96 10.09 -9.66
N MET A 53 -6.93 9.28 -9.47
CA MET A 53 -5.56 9.62 -9.83
C MET A 53 -5.41 9.93 -11.33
N MET A 54 -5.99 9.10 -12.21
CA MET A 54 -5.93 9.31 -13.66
C MET A 54 -6.60 10.63 -14.07
N VAL A 55 -7.79 10.92 -13.54
CA VAL A 55 -8.52 12.15 -13.86
C VAL A 55 -7.79 13.38 -13.36
N GLU A 56 -7.32 13.35 -12.11
CA GLU A 56 -6.61 14.49 -11.51
C GLU A 56 -5.25 14.73 -12.19
N ALA A 57 -4.50 13.67 -12.48
CA ALA A 57 -3.25 13.76 -13.25
C ALA A 57 -3.51 14.29 -14.67
N ALA A 58 -4.53 13.79 -15.36
CA ALA A 58 -4.90 14.27 -16.69
C ALA A 58 -5.29 15.75 -16.67
N SER A 59 -6.09 16.18 -15.71
CA SER A 59 -6.47 17.59 -15.53
C SER A 59 -5.27 18.51 -15.32
N PHE A 60 -4.31 18.07 -14.48
CA PHE A 60 -3.09 18.85 -14.23
C PHE A 60 -2.16 18.92 -15.44
N HIS A 61 -1.98 17.80 -16.15
CA HIS A 61 -1.01 17.69 -17.24
C HIS A 61 -1.56 18.09 -18.61
N GLN A 62 -2.88 18.22 -18.79
CA GLN A 62 -3.50 18.48 -20.09
C GLN A 62 -2.85 19.65 -20.86
N PRO A 63 -2.62 20.85 -20.27
CA PRO A 63 -2.05 21.97 -21.02
C PRO A 63 -0.63 21.73 -21.53
N THR A 64 0.13 20.87 -20.83
CA THR A 64 1.49 20.50 -21.23
C THR A 64 1.45 19.34 -22.22
N LEU A 65 0.59 18.36 -22.02
CA LEU A 65 0.41 17.21 -22.90
C LEU A 65 0.01 17.62 -24.31
N GLU A 66 -0.84 18.63 -24.47
CA GLU A 66 -1.26 19.16 -25.78
C GLU A 66 -0.10 19.76 -26.59
N LYS A 67 0.92 20.29 -25.91
CA LYS A 67 2.03 21.02 -26.55
C LYS A 67 3.32 20.19 -26.64
N ARG A 68 3.51 19.24 -25.75
CA ARG A 68 4.77 18.57 -25.50
C ARG A 68 4.57 17.06 -25.23
N ALA A 69 3.64 16.42 -25.94
CA ALA A 69 3.29 15.00 -25.71
C ALA A 69 4.49 14.05 -25.81
N ASP A 70 5.46 14.37 -26.68
CA ASP A 70 6.63 13.51 -26.92
C ASP A 70 7.65 13.53 -25.77
N GLU A 71 7.53 14.46 -24.82
CA GLU A 71 8.36 14.53 -23.61
C GLU A 71 7.83 13.63 -22.49
N TYR A 72 6.63 13.08 -22.62
CA TYR A 72 6.06 12.12 -21.71
C TYR A 72 6.42 10.70 -22.13
N GLY A 73 6.87 9.88 -21.16
CA GLY A 73 7.04 8.45 -21.40
C GLY A 73 5.72 7.78 -21.83
N PRO A 74 5.77 6.71 -22.65
CA PRO A 74 4.58 6.11 -23.24
C PRO A 74 3.51 5.75 -22.19
N MET A 75 3.88 5.06 -21.12
CA MET A 75 2.95 4.62 -20.07
C MET A 75 2.22 5.80 -19.41
N LEU A 76 2.95 6.89 -19.06
CA LEU A 76 2.33 8.07 -18.45
C LEU A 76 1.40 8.78 -19.44
N ARG A 77 1.82 8.89 -20.70
CA ARG A 77 1.00 9.52 -21.74
C ARG A 77 -0.31 8.77 -21.97
N ASP A 78 -0.29 7.44 -21.95
CA ASP A 78 -1.49 6.62 -22.10
C ASP A 78 -2.39 6.74 -20.88
N LEU A 79 -1.83 6.70 -19.66
CA LEU A 79 -2.58 6.95 -18.42
C LEU A 79 -3.28 8.31 -18.42
N LEU A 80 -2.60 9.38 -18.88
CA LEU A 80 -3.19 10.71 -18.97
C LEU A 80 -4.31 10.78 -20.01
N ARG A 81 -4.15 10.10 -21.15
CA ARG A 81 -5.20 10.01 -22.17
C ARG A 81 -6.43 9.26 -21.66
N ASP A 82 -6.22 8.15 -20.96
CA ASP A 82 -7.31 7.39 -20.35
C ASP A 82 -8.04 8.23 -19.30
N GLY A 83 -7.31 8.99 -18.49
CA GLY A 83 -7.90 9.92 -17.52
C GLY A 83 -8.79 11.00 -18.15
N LEU A 84 -8.44 11.50 -19.35
CA LEU A 84 -9.28 12.43 -20.12
C LEU A 84 -10.57 11.80 -20.67
N GLN A 85 -10.66 10.48 -20.75
CA GLN A 85 -11.85 9.77 -21.25
C GLN A 85 -12.80 9.37 -20.12
N VAL A 86 -12.40 9.46 -18.86
CA VAL A 86 -13.26 9.14 -17.72
C VAL A 86 -14.41 10.14 -17.67
N ASP A 87 -15.65 9.65 -17.67
CA ASP A 87 -16.82 10.52 -17.59
C ASP A 87 -17.03 11.06 -16.17
N ALA A 88 -17.72 12.22 -16.09
CA ALA A 88 -17.97 12.91 -14.83
C ALA A 88 -18.74 12.07 -13.80
N VAL A 89 -19.62 11.17 -14.24
CA VAL A 89 -20.44 10.32 -13.34
C VAL A 89 -19.53 9.26 -12.70
N THR A 90 -18.66 8.63 -13.48
CA THR A 90 -17.70 7.65 -13.00
C THR A 90 -16.75 8.28 -11.97
N TYR A 91 -16.19 9.46 -12.28
CA TYR A 91 -15.32 10.19 -11.36
C TYR A 91 -16.05 10.60 -10.08
N SER A 92 -17.26 11.15 -10.18
CA SER A 92 -18.07 11.55 -9.04
C SER A 92 -18.39 10.39 -8.11
N ARG A 93 -18.72 9.22 -8.67
CA ARG A 93 -18.98 8.00 -7.90
C ARG A 93 -17.71 7.48 -7.19
N ALA A 94 -16.56 7.56 -7.84
CA ALA A 94 -15.28 7.21 -7.21
C ALA A 94 -14.97 8.12 -6.01
N LEU A 95 -15.20 9.43 -6.13
CA LEU A 95 -15.04 10.38 -5.02
C LEU A 95 -16.00 10.07 -3.86
N GLU A 96 -17.27 9.78 -4.13
CA GLU A 96 -18.27 9.43 -3.11
C GLU A 96 -17.86 8.15 -2.35
N ARG A 97 -17.46 7.09 -3.07
CA ARG A 97 -17.01 5.84 -2.46
C ARG A 97 -15.72 6.05 -1.65
N ARG A 98 -14.80 6.91 -2.12
CA ARG A 98 -13.59 7.27 -1.37
C ARG A 98 -13.91 7.90 -0.01
N LEU A 99 -14.91 8.79 0.07
CA LEU A 99 -15.31 9.38 1.36
C LEU A 99 -15.78 8.32 2.36
N LYS A 100 -16.62 7.38 1.89
CA LYS A 100 -17.02 6.26 2.73
C LYS A 100 -15.84 5.38 3.14
N PHE A 101 -14.96 5.06 2.19
CA PHE A 101 -13.75 4.28 2.44
C PHE A 101 -12.84 4.96 3.47
N GLN A 102 -12.63 6.27 3.38
CA GLN A 102 -11.86 7.03 4.37
C GLN A 102 -12.45 6.89 5.78
N ALA A 103 -13.76 7.06 5.93
CA ALA A 103 -14.42 6.92 7.22
C ALA A 103 -14.25 5.49 7.80
N ASP A 104 -14.45 4.47 6.99
CA ASP A 104 -14.30 3.07 7.38
C ASP A 104 -12.82 2.73 7.74
N ALA A 105 -11.85 3.24 6.96
CA ALA A 105 -10.42 3.04 7.20
C ALA A 105 -9.93 3.75 8.47
N HIS A 106 -10.42 4.97 8.73
CA HIS A 106 -10.14 5.68 9.97
C HIS A 106 -10.69 4.93 11.18
N ALA A 107 -11.92 4.43 11.12
CA ALA A 107 -12.50 3.62 12.20
C ALA A 107 -11.73 2.30 12.40
N LEU A 108 -11.27 1.68 11.31
CA LEU A 108 -10.44 0.49 11.34
C LEU A 108 -9.09 0.75 12.05
N SER A 109 -8.43 1.86 11.74
CA SER A 109 -7.12 2.21 12.30
C SER A 109 -7.14 2.50 13.81
N GLN A 110 -8.30 2.71 14.38
CA GLN A 110 -8.48 2.92 15.83
C GLN A 110 -8.68 1.64 16.64
N GLN A 111 -8.76 0.47 15.98
CA GLN A 111 -8.99 -0.81 16.66
C GLN A 111 -7.72 -1.41 17.28
N ALA A 112 -6.54 -0.89 16.92
CA ALA A 112 -5.26 -1.31 17.45
C ALA A 112 -4.29 -0.13 17.50
N ASP A 113 -3.16 -0.26 18.20
CA ASP A 113 -2.10 0.76 18.20
C ASP A 113 -1.55 0.99 16.78
N VAL A 114 -1.35 -0.08 16.03
CA VAL A 114 -1.03 -0.08 14.59
C VAL A 114 -1.67 -1.28 13.90
N LEU A 115 -1.95 -1.12 12.61
CA LEU A 115 -2.34 -2.21 11.74
C LEU A 115 -1.11 -2.75 11.01
N LEU A 116 -1.12 -4.03 10.65
CA LEU A 116 -0.04 -4.70 9.93
C LEU A 116 -0.55 -5.40 8.68
N THR A 117 0.16 -5.20 7.57
CA THR A 117 -0.01 -5.92 6.31
C THR A 117 1.35 -6.32 5.74
N PRO A 118 1.42 -7.28 4.80
CA PRO A 118 2.59 -7.36 3.92
C PRO A 118 2.75 -6.04 3.15
N SER A 119 4.00 -5.67 2.82
CA SER A 119 4.27 -4.43 2.09
C SER A 119 3.85 -4.51 0.62
N THR A 120 4.06 -5.64 -0.02
CA THR A 120 3.78 -5.89 -1.44
C THR A 120 3.21 -7.29 -1.64
N PRO A 121 2.42 -7.53 -2.69
CA PRO A 121 1.88 -8.86 -2.98
C PRO A 121 2.94 -9.88 -3.41
N THR A 122 4.04 -9.42 -4.00
CA THR A 122 5.14 -10.22 -4.52
C THR A 122 6.48 -9.61 -4.13
N PRO A 123 7.60 -10.34 -4.18
CA PRO A 123 8.93 -9.73 -4.22
C PRO A 123 9.07 -8.78 -5.42
N ALA A 124 10.13 -7.96 -5.44
CA ALA A 124 10.39 -7.06 -6.56
C ALA A 124 10.44 -7.81 -7.90
N PRO A 125 9.82 -7.29 -8.97
CA PRO A 125 9.92 -7.88 -10.30
C PRO A 125 11.36 -7.97 -10.80
N ALA A 126 11.67 -9.01 -11.57
CA ALA A 126 12.99 -9.13 -12.20
C ALA A 126 13.15 -8.21 -13.42
N ASP A 127 12.05 -7.79 -14.03
CA ASP A 127 12.04 -6.83 -15.14
C ASP A 127 12.15 -5.41 -14.59
N LEU A 128 13.22 -4.71 -14.95
CA LEU A 128 13.48 -3.32 -14.54
C LEU A 128 12.50 -2.30 -15.17
N THR A 129 11.69 -2.70 -16.12
CA THR A 129 10.62 -1.87 -16.70
C THR A 129 9.30 -1.96 -15.92
N ASP A 130 9.19 -2.91 -14.98
CA ASP A 130 8.06 -3.10 -14.10
C ASP A 130 8.40 -2.63 -12.67
N THR A 131 7.62 -1.70 -12.14
CA THR A 131 7.78 -1.18 -10.77
C THR A 131 7.08 -2.03 -9.71
N GLY A 132 6.40 -3.08 -10.11
CA GLY A 132 5.56 -3.90 -9.23
C GLY A 132 4.20 -3.28 -8.94
N SER A 133 3.41 -3.98 -8.14
CA SER A 133 2.04 -3.60 -7.82
C SER A 133 1.96 -2.66 -6.61
N ALA A 134 1.24 -1.54 -6.75
CA ALA A 134 0.94 -0.60 -5.67
C ALA A 134 -0.38 -0.92 -4.92
N VAL A 135 -0.95 -2.11 -5.15
CA VAL A 135 -2.27 -2.49 -4.62
C VAL A 135 -2.35 -2.48 -3.09
N PHE A 136 -1.22 -2.66 -2.40
CA PHE A 136 -1.15 -2.64 -0.94
C PHE A 136 -0.85 -1.26 -0.35
N GLN A 137 -0.34 -0.31 -1.15
CA GLN A 137 -0.07 1.08 -0.74
C GLN A 137 -1.21 2.02 -1.12
N GLY A 138 -1.83 1.79 -2.27
CA GLY A 138 -2.90 2.63 -2.82
C GLY A 138 -4.04 2.93 -1.85
N PRO A 139 -4.60 1.94 -1.15
CA PRO A 139 -5.66 2.18 -0.17
C PRO A 139 -5.30 3.21 0.91
N TRP A 140 -4.11 3.12 1.48
CA TRP A 140 -3.66 4.02 2.55
C TRP A 140 -3.42 5.43 2.05
N THR A 141 -2.83 5.58 0.86
CA THR A 141 -2.72 6.87 0.16
C THR A 141 -4.10 7.49 -0.08
N SER A 142 -5.06 6.68 -0.54
CA SER A 142 -6.43 7.14 -0.83
C SER A 142 -7.18 7.62 0.41
N CYS A 143 -6.97 7.00 1.57
CA CYS A 143 -7.63 7.38 2.81
C CYS A 143 -6.81 8.35 3.69
N GLY A 144 -5.56 8.66 3.34
CA GLY A 144 -4.72 9.61 4.07
C GLY A 144 -4.21 9.09 5.41
N LEU A 145 -4.04 7.77 5.56
CA LEU A 145 -3.44 7.20 6.76
C LEU A 145 -1.92 7.16 6.66
N PRO A 146 -1.19 7.47 7.74
CA PRO A 146 0.26 7.34 7.78
C PRO A 146 0.68 5.87 7.77
N THR A 147 1.67 5.55 6.93
CA THR A 147 2.22 4.21 6.81
C THR A 147 3.73 4.21 6.80
N ILE A 148 4.32 3.11 7.25
CA ILE A 148 5.75 2.85 7.15
C ILE A 148 5.99 1.40 6.77
N THR A 149 6.93 1.16 5.85
CA THR A 149 7.44 -0.17 5.55
C THR A 149 8.78 -0.36 6.25
N ILE A 150 8.94 -1.52 6.90
CA ILE A 150 10.20 -1.93 7.50
C ILE A 150 10.68 -3.24 6.87
N PRO A 151 12.00 -3.41 6.66
CA PRO A 151 12.56 -4.68 6.21
C PRO A 151 12.26 -5.78 7.22
N SER A 152 11.86 -6.95 6.74
CA SER A 152 11.50 -8.07 7.61
C SER A 152 12.19 -9.39 7.26
N GLY A 153 12.93 -9.45 6.15
CA GLY A 153 13.70 -10.61 5.74
C GLY A 153 14.03 -10.62 4.26
N LEU A 154 14.38 -11.78 3.75
CA LEU A 154 14.67 -12.02 2.33
C LEU A 154 13.74 -13.07 1.75
N SER A 155 13.42 -12.92 0.47
CA SER A 155 12.76 -13.95 -0.31
C SER A 155 13.69 -15.14 -0.58
N SER A 156 13.14 -16.24 -1.09
CA SER A 156 13.91 -17.42 -1.55
C SER A 156 14.93 -17.09 -2.64
N THR A 157 14.74 -15.97 -3.35
CA THR A 157 15.67 -15.46 -4.37
C THR A 157 16.63 -14.38 -3.85
N GLY A 158 16.62 -14.08 -2.54
CA GLY A 158 17.50 -13.10 -1.92
C GLY A 158 17.05 -11.65 -2.05
N LEU A 159 15.81 -11.38 -2.50
CA LEU A 159 15.26 -10.03 -2.57
C LEU A 159 14.68 -9.61 -1.21
N PRO A 160 14.80 -8.32 -0.81
CA PRO A 160 14.22 -7.85 0.44
C PRO A 160 12.71 -8.01 0.49
N LEU A 161 12.20 -8.49 1.63
CA LEU A 161 10.80 -8.51 1.99
C LEU A 161 10.52 -7.52 3.12
N GLY A 162 9.32 -6.98 3.16
CA GLY A 162 8.91 -6.02 4.16
C GLY A 162 7.49 -6.27 4.69
N ILE A 163 7.26 -5.76 5.89
CA ILE A 163 5.90 -5.55 6.41
C ILE A 163 5.59 -4.06 6.41
N GLN A 164 4.32 -3.73 6.26
CA GLN A 164 3.81 -2.38 6.33
C GLN A 164 3.01 -2.19 7.62
N LEU A 165 3.31 -1.14 8.36
CA LEU A 165 2.54 -0.69 9.52
C LEU A 165 1.74 0.55 9.14
N ILE A 166 0.53 0.64 9.67
CA ILE A 166 -0.41 1.74 9.43
C ILE A 166 -0.91 2.24 10.78
N ALA A 167 -0.99 3.54 10.98
CA ALA A 167 -1.58 4.14 12.18
C ALA A 167 -2.79 5.03 11.85
N ALA A 168 -3.48 5.48 12.88
CA ALA A 168 -4.56 6.44 12.76
C ALA A 168 -4.04 7.80 12.26
N PRO A 169 -4.91 8.68 11.73
CA PRO A 169 -4.52 10.01 11.25
C PRO A 169 -3.81 10.80 12.36
N PHE A 170 -2.68 11.44 12.02
CA PHE A 170 -1.85 12.25 12.92
C PHE A 170 -1.18 11.48 14.07
N GLU A 171 -1.10 10.15 13.98
CA GLU A 171 -0.43 9.27 14.94
C GLU A 171 0.94 8.78 14.43
N GLU A 172 1.67 9.64 13.72
CA GLU A 172 3.00 9.33 13.15
C GLU A 172 4.01 8.98 14.25
N GLU A 173 3.92 9.61 15.42
CA GLU A 173 4.79 9.30 16.56
C GLU A 173 4.59 7.87 17.02
N ARG A 174 3.33 7.43 17.19
CA ARG A 174 2.99 6.05 17.53
C ARG A 174 3.46 5.07 16.46
N LEU A 175 3.24 5.41 15.19
CA LEU A 175 3.67 4.60 14.06
C LEU A 175 5.18 4.37 14.08
N LEU A 176 5.97 5.44 14.26
CA LEU A 176 7.43 5.38 14.31
C LEU A 176 7.93 4.61 15.54
N ALA A 177 7.29 4.77 16.69
CA ALA A 177 7.63 4.02 17.90
C ALA A 177 7.39 2.51 17.71
N ALA A 178 6.23 2.14 17.14
CA ALA A 178 5.90 0.75 16.83
C ALA A 178 6.86 0.16 15.79
N ALA A 179 7.17 0.90 14.71
CA ALA A 179 8.11 0.47 13.68
C ALA A 179 9.50 0.21 14.27
N ARG A 180 10.01 1.13 15.09
CA ARG A 180 11.30 0.96 15.77
C ARG A 180 11.30 -0.25 16.70
N TRP A 181 10.21 -0.48 17.43
CA TRP A 181 10.10 -1.68 18.26
C TRP A 181 10.13 -2.95 17.40
N CYS A 182 9.37 -3.00 16.31
CA CYS A 182 9.39 -4.13 15.38
C CYS A 182 10.79 -4.38 14.82
N GLU A 183 11.50 -3.34 14.35
CA GLU A 183 12.88 -3.47 13.86
C GLU A 183 13.81 -4.11 14.90
N GLN A 184 13.70 -3.68 16.17
CA GLN A 184 14.49 -4.23 17.26
C GLN A 184 14.17 -5.70 17.53
N GLN A 185 12.90 -6.12 17.41
CA GLN A 185 12.52 -7.52 17.61
C GLN A 185 12.88 -8.40 16.41
N LEU A 186 12.83 -7.84 15.21
CA LEU A 186 13.14 -8.58 13.99
C LEU A 186 14.63 -8.70 13.72
N GLU A 187 15.47 -7.80 14.24
CA GLU A 187 16.93 -7.81 14.10
C GLU A 187 17.40 -8.04 12.65
N VAL A 188 16.64 -7.52 11.68
CA VAL A 188 16.95 -7.70 10.26
C VAL A 188 18.00 -6.68 9.83
N THR A 189 19.20 -7.14 9.59
CA THR A 189 20.29 -6.32 9.06
C THR A 189 20.58 -6.76 7.62
N LEU A 190 20.05 -6.00 6.64
CA LEU A 190 20.25 -6.27 5.23
C LEU A 190 21.26 -5.27 4.67
N THR A 191 22.35 -5.77 4.10
CA THR A 191 23.33 -4.95 3.38
C THR A 191 23.25 -5.31 1.89
N PRO A 192 22.99 -4.33 0.99
CA PRO A 192 22.99 -4.61 -0.44
C PRO A 192 24.36 -5.14 -0.87
N PRO A 193 24.44 -6.16 -1.73
CA PRO A 193 25.71 -6.62 -2.31
C PRO A 193 26.14 -5.63 -3.38
N LEU A 194 26.70 -4.50 -2.93
CA LEU A 194 27.29 -3.50 -3.85
C LEU A 194 28.65 -4.03 -4.32
N THR A 195 28.72 -4.49 -5.55
CA THR A 195 29.96 -4.82 -6.28
C THR A 195 30.34 -3.72 -7.23
#